data_7a57fb68dcb509ddf050786256999af8
#
_entry.id   7a57fb68dcb509ddf050786256999af8
#
_cell.length_a   1.000
_cell.length_b   1.000
_cell.length_c   1.000
_cell.angle_alpha   90.00
_cell.angle_beta   90.00
_cell.angle_gamma   90.00
#
_symmetry.space_group_name_H-M   'P 1'
#
loop_
_entity.id
_entity.type
_entity.pdbx_description
1 polymer ?
#
loop_
_entity_poly.entity_id
_entity_poly.type
_entity_poly.pdbx_seq_one_letter_code
_entity_poly.pdbx_strand_id
1 'polypeptide(L)'
;MTKLTAADGHAFDVYEVRPDDAAAAIVVIQEIFGVNEHIRSVVDRYAAFGYHAVAPALFDRVKPGVELNYDADGMAQGREMAGEIKWEPAMLDLAATVAHVAGTGPVGTVGYCFGGSLAWLSANELPVAAAVGYYGGQIHQLIDRDPAVPTLLHFGELDGAIPLEQVEEISKQHPDVEVHVYEGAQHGFSCDARGSFHPLSAAIALGRTLEFFVANGVKP
;
A
#
# COMPACT_ATOMS: atom_id res chain seq x y z
N MET A 1 -8.96 5.94 16.23
CA MET A 1 -9.00 6.50 14.86
C MET A 1 -8.79 8.00 14.94
N THR A 2 -7.87 8.52 14.17
CA THR A 2 -7.64 9.97 13.99
C THR A 2 -8.43 10.44 12.78
N LYS A 3 -9.00 11.65 12.79
CA LYS A 3 -9.74 12.19 11.65
C LYS A 3 -8.89 13.22 10.92
N LEU A 4 -8.69 13.04 9.62
CA LEU A 4 -7.99 13.98 8.74
C LEU A 4 -8.96 14.61 7.74
N THR A 5 -8.52 15.69 7.09
CA THR A 5 -9.26 16.36 6.03
C THR A 5 -8.34 16.58 4.84
N ALA A 6 -8.74 16.08 3.68
CA ALA A 6 -8.05 16.28 2.42
C ALA A 6 -8.24 17.71 1.87
N ALA A 7 -7.44 18.09 0.88
CA ALA A 7 -7.44 19.45 0.31
C ALA A 7 -8.79 19.83 -0.35
N ASP A 8 -9.58 18.85 -0.78
CA ASP A 8 -10.93 19.05 -1.34
C ASP A 8 -12.04 19.15 -0.26
N GLY A 9 -11.66 19.11 1.03
CA GLY A 9 -12.56 19.19 2.17
C GLY A 9 -13.15 17.85 2.60
N HIS A 10 -12.78 16.72 1.94
CA HIS A 10 -13.22 15.40 2.37
C HIS A 10 -12.58 15.02 3.70
N ALA A 11 -13.41 14.59 4.67
CA ALA A 11 -12.96 14.10 5.98
C ALA A 11 -12.99 12.57 6.01
N PHE A 12 -11.90 11.96 6.47
CA PHE A 12 -11.74 10.51 6.52
C PHE A 12 -11.04 10.07 7.81
N ASP A 13 -11.25 8.83 8.20
CA ASP A 13 -10.62 8.25 9.36
C ASP A 13 -9.26 7.64 9.03
N VAL A 14 -8.36 7.65 10.02
CA VAL A 14 -7.02 7.05 9.94
C VAL A 14 -6.81 6.13 11.14
N TYR A 15 -6.42 4.88 10.89
CA TYR A 15 -5.88 4.03 11.92
C TYR A 15 -4.40 4.36 12.12
N GLU A 16 -3.96 4.59 13.35
CA GLU A 16 -2.63 5.14 13.64
C GLU A 16 -2.06 4.50 14.90
N VAL A 17 -0.79 4.10 14.81
CA VAL A 17 0.02 3.65 15.96
C VAL A 17 1.39 4.31 15.87
N ARG A 18 1.77 5.02 16.95
CA ARG A 18 3.03 5.76 17.01
C ARG A 18 3.82 5.35 18.25
N PRO A 19 4.95 4.67 18.10
CA PRO A 19 5.94 4.50 19.16
C PRO A 19 6.55 5.86 19.57
N ASP A 20 6.93 6.00 20.85
CA ASP A 20 7.45 7.27 21.40
C ASP A 20 8.75 7.71 20.74
N ASP A 21 9.58 6.76 20.29
CA ASP A 21 10.91 6.96 19.69
C ASP A 21 10.93 6.83 18.16
N ALA A 22 9.76 6.76 17.51
CA ALA A 22 9.68 6.65 16.07
C ALA A 22 10.37 7.83 15.37
N ALA A 23 11.31 7.51 14.45
CA ALA A 23 12.10 8.49 13.69
C ALA A 23 11.73 8.53 12.20
N ALA A 24 10.86 7.63 11.74
CA ALA A 24 10.30 7.61 10.39
C ALA A 24 8.84 7.13 10.41
N ALA A 25 8.12 7.38 9.32
CA ALA A 25 6.72 6.99 9.22
C ALA A 25 6.45 6.08 8.01
N ILE A 26 5.46 5.20 8.17
CA ILE A 26 4.94 4.34 7.08
C ILE A 26 3.45 4.58 6.91
N VAL A 27 3.05 4.93 5.69
CA VAL A 27 1.65 4.97 5.28
C VAL A 27 1.29 3.63 4.64
N VAL A 28 0.44 2.87 5.30
CA VAL A 28 -0.09 1.58 4.83
C VAL A 28 -1.35 1.82 4.03
N ILE A 29 -1.36 1.43 2.76
CA ILE A 29 -2.48 1.67 1.85
C ILE A 29 -3.27 0.39 1.67
N GLN A 30 -4.55 0.45 2.01
CA GLN A 30 -5.49 -0.67 2.08
C GLN A 30 -5.68 -1.42 0.75
N GLU A 31 -6.10 -2.67 0.86
CA GLU A 31 -6.71 -3.44 -0.23
C GLU A 31 -8.15 -2.96 -0.52
N ILE A 32 -8.90 -3.68 -1.33
CA ILE A 32 -10.33 -3.40 -1.59
C ILE A 32 -11.27 -3.79 -0.44
N PHE A 33 -10.76 -4.05 0.75
CA PHE A 33 -11.56 -4.48 1.91
C PHE A 33 -11.66 -3.42 3.02
N GLY A 34 -11.15 -2.20 2.76
CA GLY A 34 -11.12 -1.11 3.75
C GLY A 34 -9.98 -1.30 4.77
N VAL A 35 -9.98 -0.44 5.80
CA VAL A 35 -9.04 -0.54 6.93
C VAL A 35 -9.58 -1.57 7.93
N ASN A 36 -9.68 -2.82 7.46
CA ASN A 36 -10.18 -3.95 8.23
C ASN A 36 -9.14 -4.47 9.24
N GLU A 37 -9.46 -5.54 9.97
CA GLU A 37 -8.59 -6.12 10.99
C GLU A 37 -7.20 -6.49 10.45
N HIS A 38 -7.11 -7.03 9.21
CA HIS A 38 -5.82 -7.36 8.61
C HIS A 38 -4.97 -6.10 8.35
N ILE A 39 -5.53 -5.05 7.74
CA ILE A 39 -4.77 -3.80 7.48
C ILE A 39 -4.35 -3.14 8.79
N ARG A 40 -5.19 -3.18 9.84
CA ARG A 40 -4.78 -2.70 11.17
C ARG A 40 -3.64 -3.53 11.74
N SER A 41 -3.66 -4.86 11.59
CA SER A 41 -2.54 -5.71 12.01
C SER A 41 -1.24 -5.43 11.26
N VAL A 42 -1.32 -5.01 9.99
CA VAL A 42 -0.16 -4.57 9.21
C VAL A 42 0.40 -3.26 9.78
N VAL A 43 -0.46 -2.30 10.13
CA VAL A 43 -0.03 -1.05 10.81
C VAL A 43 0.65 -1.37 12.13
N ASP A 44 0.03 -2.22 12.97
CA ASP A 44 0.59 -2.63 14.27
C ASP A 44 1.96 -3.30 14.11
N ARG A 45 2.13 -4.09 13.04
CA ARG A 45 3.40 -4.76 12.71
C ARG A 45 4.49 -3.74 12.35
N TYR A 46 4.22 -2.73 11.53
CA TYR A 46 5.19 -1.66 11.24
C TYR A 46 5.49 -0.84 12.49
N ALA A 47 4.50 -0.57 13.33
CA ALA A 47 4.72 0.09 14.61
C ALA A 47 5.61 -0.74 15.55
N ALA A 48 5.43 -2.08 15.58
CA ALA A 48 6.30 -2.98 16.33
C ALA A 48 7.77 -3.01 15.83
N PHE A 49 8.02 -2.61 14.57
CA PHE A 49 9.35 -2.38 14.02
C PHE A 49 9.90 -0.98 14.33
N GLY A 50 9.15 -0.13 15.06
CA GLY A 50 9.59 1.20 15.48
C GLY A 50 9.10 2.35 14.58
N TYR A 51 8.31 2.09 13.55
CA TYR A 51 7.77 3.14 12.68
C TYR A 51 6.51 3.79 13.27
N HIS A 52 6.34 5.09 13.06
CA HIS A 52 5.02 5.72 13.13
C HIS A 52 4.18 5.21 11.94
N ALA A 53 3.25 4.29 12.17
CA ALA A 53 2.50 3.62 11.12
C ALA A 53 1.05 4.07 11.08
N VAL A 54 0.52 4.35 9.87
CA VAL A 54 -0.84 4.85 9.67
C VAL A 54 -1.50 4.20 8.47
N ALA A 55 -2.83 4.03 8.52
CA ALA A 55 -3.63 3.59 7.36
C ALA A 55 -4.86 4.49 7.19
N PRO A 56 -4.94 5.27 6.09
CA PRO A 56 -6.11 6.08 5.77
C PRO A 56 -7.26 5.20 5.27
N ALA A 57 -8.49 5.47 5.74
CA ALA A 57 -9.71 4.81 5.29
C ALA A 57 -10.19 5.41 3.96
N LEU A 58 -9.57 5.02 2.85
CA LEU A 58 -9.84 5.59 1.52
C LEU A 58 -11.29 5.36 1.07
N PHE A 59 -11.94 4.30 1.58
CA PHE A 59 -13.33 4.00 1.27
C PHE A 59 -14.35 4.94 1.96
N ASP A 60 -13.90 5.79 2.89
CA ASP A 60 -14.74 6.84 3.49
C ASP A 60 -15.26 7.83 2.43
N ARG A 61 -14.61 7.90 1.24
CA ARG A 61 -15.11 8.65 0.09
C ARG A 61 -16.40 8.09 -0.51
N VAL A 62 -16.66 6.81 -0.32
CA VAL A 62 -17.89 6.13 -0.77
C VAL A 62 -18.82 5.92 0.41
N LYS A 63 -18.30 5.30 1.47
CA LYS A 63 -19.05 5.00 2.69
C LYS A 63 -18.10 4.96 3.89
N PRO A 64 -18.32 5.75 4.94
CA PRO A 64 -17.50 5.72 6.14
C PRO A 64 -17.53 4.37 6.87
N GLY A 65 -16.35 3.99 7.42
CA GLY A 65 -16.21 2.85 8.30
C GLY A 65 -16.36 1.50 7.61
N VAL A 66 -15.96 1.38 6.35
CA VAL A 66 -16.02 0.12 5.59
C VAL A 66 -14.93 -0.84 6.06
N GLU A 67 -15.35 -2.00 6.53
CA GLU A 67 -14.51 -3.14 6.87
C GLU A 67 -15.14 -4.42 6.30
N LEU A 68 -14.57 -4.94 5.21
CA LEU A 68 -15.09 -6.10 4.50
C LEU A 68 -14.31 -7.37 4.85
N ASN A 69 -14.99 -8.51 4.79
CA ASN A 69 -14.39 -9.82 4.93
C ASN A 69 -13.71 -10.29 3.63
N TYR A 70 -12.83 -11.28 3.72
CA TYR A 70 -12.14 -11.91 2.58
C TYR A 70 -12.97 -13.06 1.97
N ASP A 71 -14.29 -12.90 1.88
CA ASP A 71 -15.23 -13.80 1.23
C ASP A 71 -15.71 -13.27 -0.14
N ALA A 72 -16.59 -14.01 -0.81
CA ALA A 72 -17.10 -13.64 -2.12
C ALA A 72 -17.91 -12.33 -2.10
N ASP A 73 -18.69 -12.10 -1.03
CA ASP A 73 -19.52 -10.91 -0.88
C ASP A 73 -18.65 -9.67 -0.60
N GLY A 74 -17.66 -9.79 0.30
CA GLY A 74 -16.70 -8.73 0.57
C GLY A 74 -15.85 -8.39 -0.66
N MET A 75 -15.47 -9.39 -1.46
CA MET A 75 -14.76 -9.19 -2.72
C MET A 75 -15.63 -8.41 -3.73
N ALA A 76 -16.90 -8.74 -3.87
CA ALA A 76 -17.83 -8.08 -4.78
C ALA A 76 -18.04 -6.61 -4.37
N GLN A 77 -18.37 -6.37 -3.10
CA GLN A 77 -18.55 -5.02 -2.55
C GLN A 77 -17.27 -4.18 -2.65
N GLY A 78 -16.12 -4.77 -2.31
CA GLY A 78 -14.83 -4.08 -2.37
C GLY A 78 -14.45 -3.65 -3.78
N ARG A 79 -14.72 -4.49 -4.80
CA ARG A 79 -14.51 -4.13 -6.21
C ARG A 79 -15.42 -3.00 -6.68
N GLU A 80 -16.69 -3.02 -6.28
CA GLU A 80 -17.64 -1.96 -6.57
C GLU A 80 -17.15 -0.63 -6.00
N MET A 81 -16.83 -0.58 -4.70
CA MET A 81 -16.33 0.63 -4.04
C MET A 81 -15.01 1.13 -4.64
N ALA A 82 -14.06 0.23 -4.91
CA ALA A 82 -12.80 0.62 -5.54
C ALA A 82 -13.02 1.20 -6.95
N GLY A 83 -14.03 0.72 -7.68
CA GLY A 83 -14.44 1.26 -8.98
C GLY A 83 -15.05 2.67 -8.91
N GLU A 84 -15.62 3.06 -7.78
CA GLU A 84 -16.17 4.42 -7.56
C GLU A 84 -15.08 5.43 -7.20
N ILE A 85 -13.96 4.98 -6.64
CA ILE A 85 -12.86 5.86 -6.21
C ILE A 85 -11.95 6.15 -7.41
N LYS A 86 -11.88 7.43 -7.78
CA LYS A 86 -10.92 7.92 -8.77
C LYS A 86 -9.53 8.11 -8.12
N TRP A 87 -8.49 8.03 -8.94
CA TRP A 87 -7.11 8.17 -8.46
C TRP A 87 -6.85 9.53 -7.80
N GLU A 88 -7.26 10.63 -8.43
CA GLU A 88 -6.98 11.98 -7.94
C GLU A 88 -7.56 12.24 -6.55
N PRO A 89 -8.85 11.93 -6.24
CA PRO A 89 -9.37 12.03 -4.88
C PRO A 89 -8.64 11.14 -3.87
N ALA A 90 -8.31 9.88 -4.23
CA ALA A 90 -7.55 9.00 -3.34
C ALA A 90 -6.15 9.56 -3.03
N MET A 91 -5.50 10.17 -4.03
CA MET A 91 -4.19 10.81 -3.85
C MET A 91 -4.27 12.05 -2.96
N LEU A 92 -5.41 12.78 -2.91
CA LEU A 92 -5.60 13.88 -1.95
C LEU A 92 -5.67 13.37 -0.50
N ASP A 93 -6.31 12.22 -0.25
CA ASP A 93 -6.32 11.59 1.08
C ASP A 93 -4.94 11.10 1.48
N LEU A 94 -4.21 10.49 0.54
CA LEU A 94 -2.83 10.07 0.77
C LEU A 94 -1.91 11.26 1.02
N ALA A 95 -2.06 12.36 0.28
CA ALA A 95 -1.29 13.58 0.50
C ALA A 95 -1.53 14.17 1.90
N ALA A 96 -2.78 14.21 2.35
CA ALA A 96 -3.12 14.65 3.71
C ALA A 96 -2.54 13.71 4.78
N THR A 97 -2.55 12.40 4.51
CA THR A 97 -1.96 11.39 5.41
C THR A 97 -0.45 11.52 5.51
N VAL A 98 0.25 11.67 4.36
CA VAL A 98 1.70 11.90 4.32
C VAL A 98 2.06 13.19 5.07
N ALA A 99 1.33 14.28 4.85
CA ALA A 99 1.54 15.55 5.55
C ALA A 99 1.34 15.43 7.07
N HIS A 100 0.36 14.63 7.52
CA HIS A 100 0.09 14.37 8.94
C HIS A 100 1.29 13.73 9.64
N VAL A 101 1.94 12.75 9.00
CA VAL A 101 3.04 12.00 9.61
C VAL A 101 4.43 12.58 9.33
N ALA A 102 4.57 13.56 8.43
CA ALA A 102 5.84 14.13 7.99
C ALA A 102 6.67 14.74 9.13
N GLY A 103 6.02 15.19 10.21
CA GLY A 103 6.69 15.69 11.41
C GLY A 103 7.46 14.62 12.21
N THR A 104 7.26 13.33 11.92
CA THR A 104 8.00 12.23 12.55
C THR A 104 9.39 12.07 11.91
N GLY A 105 9.50 12.24 10.59
CA GLY A 105 10.73 12.05 9.83
C GLY A 105 10.43 11.64 8.38
N PRO A 106 11.36 10.95 7.68
CA PRO A 106 11.13 10.44 6.34
C PRO A 106 9.90 9.52 6.29
N VAL A 107 9.11 9.65 5.22
CA VAL A 107 7.86 8.88 5.04
C VAL A 107 8.04 7.86 3.94
N GLY A 108 7.72 6.59 4.22
CA GLY A 108 7.55 5.55 3.22
C GLY A 108 6.07 5.24 3.00
N THR A 109 5.71 4.80 1.79
CA THR A 109 4.38 4.24 1.50
C THR A 109 4.49 2.75 1.21
N VAL A 110 3.57 1.96 1.73
CA VAL A 110 3.41 0.54 1.36
C VAL A 110 1.95 0.25 1.08
N GLY A 111 1.67 -0.32 -0.08
CA GLY A 111 0.30 -0.59 -0.48
C GLY A 111 0.09 -2.02 -0.96
N TYR A 112 -1.13 -2.53 -0.77
CA TYR A 112 -1.51 -3.89 -1.05
C TYR A 112 -2.68 -3.92 -2.04
N CYS A 113 -2.61 -4.71 -3.12
CA CYS A 113 -3.64 -4.83 -4.16
C CYS A 113 -4.00 -3.45 -4.76
N PHE A 114 -5.21 -2.94 -4.56
CA PHE A 114 -5.61 -1.57 -4.90
C PHE A 114 -4.62 -0.54 -4.34
N GLY A 115 -4.25 -0.69 -3.07
CA GLY A 115 -3.24 0.15 -2.43
C GLY A 115 -1.84 0.00 -3.04
N GLY A 116 -1.49 -1.14 -3.62
CA GLY A 116 -0.23 -1.33 -4.35
C GLY A 116 -0.14 -0.43 -5.58
N SER A 117 -1.24 -0.23 -6.30
CA SER A 117 -1.32 0.73 -7.41
C SER A 117 -1.26 2.18 -6.92
N LEU A 118 -1.84 2.49 -5.76
CA LEU A 118 -1.73 3.81 -5.14
C LEU A 118 -0.33 4.09 -4.58
N ALA A 119 0.39 3.06 -4.10
CA ALA A 119 1.80 3.22 -3.73
C ALA A 119 2.67 3.60 -4.94
N TRP A 120 2.41 3.02 -6.11
CA TRP A 120 3.02 3.44 -7.37
C TRP A 120 2.78 4.91 -7.68
N LEU A 121 1.53 5.37 -7.59
CA LEU A 121 1.19 6.79 -7.78
C LEU A 121 1.81 7.69 -6.72
N SER A 122 1.91 7.23 -5.47
CA SER A 122 2.56 7.99 -4.40
C SER A 122 4.05 8.22 -4.66
N ALA A 123 4.73 7.26 -5.30
CA ALA A 123 6.12 7.40 -5.71
C ALA A 123 6.33 8.46 -6.79
N ASN A 124 5.30 8.75 -7.59
CA ASN A 124 5.33 9.77 -8.64
C ASN A 124 4.92 11.16 -8.13
N GLU A 125 3.91 11.23 -7.25
CA GLU A 125 3.17 12.47 -6.99
C GLU A 125 3.36 13.04 -5.57
N LEU A 126 3.82 12.23 -4.59
CA LEU A 126 3.87 12.65 -3.19
C LEU A 126 5.30 12.81 -2.67
N PRO A 127 5.51 13.65 -1.64
CA PRO A 127 6.81 13.87 -1.03
C PRO A 127 7.16 12.73 -0.06
N VAL A 128 7.29 11.51 -0.60
CA VAL A 128 7.71 10.32 0.15
C VAL A 128 9.17 9.99 -0.17
N ALA A 129 9.86 9.29 0.72
CA ALA A 129 11.26 8.91 0.54
C ALA A 129 11.41 7.60 -0.25
N ALA A 130 10.43 6.70 -0.15
CA ALA A 130 10.39 5.44 -0.86
C ALA A 130 8.96 4.89 -0.91
N ALA A 131 8.65 4.05 -1.91
CA ALA A 131 7.35 3.42 -2.06
C ALA A 131 7.47 1.92 -2.33
N VAL A 132 6.55 1.13 -1.77
CA VAL A 132 6.51 -0.32 -1.95
C VAL A 132 5.09 -0.75 -2.36
N GLY A 133 4.98 -1.47 -3.47
CA GLY A 133 3.71 -2.01 -3.97
C GLY A 133 3.68 -3.53 -3.91
N TYR A 134 2.69 -4.11 -3.24
CA TYR A 134 2.38 -5.53 -3.26
C TYR A 134 1.23 -5.81 -4.21
N TYR A 135 1.45 -6.68 -5.19
CA TYR A 135 0.43 -7.13 -6.16
C TYR A 135 -0.52 -6.01 -6.65
N GLY A 136 0.05 -4.87 -7.05
CA GLY A 136 -0.69 -3.72 -7.57
C GLY A 136 -1.21 -3.99 -8.99
N GLY A 137 -2.48 -4.39 -9.10
CA GLY A 137 -3.04 -4.89 -10.35
C GLY A 137 -3.24 -3.85 -11.44
N GLN A 138 -3.18 -2.56 -11.12
CA GLN A 138 -3.40 -1.48 -12.08
C GLN A 138 -2.10 -0.72 -12.43
N ILE A 139 -0.95 -1.14 -11.89
CA ILE A 139 0.36 -0.49 -12.19
C ILE A 139 0.64 -0.51 -13.69
N HIS A 140 0.36 -1.63 -14.38
CA HIS A 140 0.56 -1.71 -15.83
C HIS A 140 -0.29 -0.69 -16.62
N GLN A 141 -1.49 -0.33 -16.13
CA GLN A 141 -2.32 0.72 -16.74
C GLN A 141 -1.81 2.13 -16.42
N LEU A 142 -0.95 2.25 -15.42
CA LEU A 142 -0.33 3.49 -14.94
C LEU A 142 1.17 3.56 -15.32
N ILE A 143 1.59 2.70 -16.24
CA ILE A 143 3.01 2.50 -16.58
C ILE A 143 3.70 3.77 -17.12
N ASP A 144 2.94 4.71 -17.67
CA ASP A 144 3.46 6.02 -18.14
C ASP A 144 3.70 7.02 -16.98
N ARG A 145 3.43 6.64 -15.74
CA ARG A 145 3.69 7.44 -14.54
C ARG A 145 5.04 7.03 -13.95
N ASP A 146 6.08 7.81 -14.22
CA ASP A 146 7.44 7.52 -13.76
C ASP A 146 7.58 7.74 -12.25
N PRO A 147 8.00 6.74 -11.46
CA PRO A 147 8.34 6.95 -10.06
C PRO A 147 9.46 7.98 -9.92
N ALA A 148 9.26 9.00 -9.08
CA ALA A 148 10.25 10.03 -8.78
C ALA A 148 11.15 9.67 -7.60
N VAL A 149 10.82 8.60 -6.88
CA VAL A 149 11.56 8.09 -5.71
C VAL A 149 11.81 6.59 -5.84
N PRO A 150 12.79 6.04 -5.09
CA PRO A 150 13.02 4.59 -5.04
C PRO A 150 11.72 3.82 -4.83
N THR A 151 11.49 2.81 -5.70
CA THR A 151 10.26 2.04 -5.72
C THR A 151 10.57 0.54 -5.80
N LEU A 152 9.86 -0.24 -4.99
CA LEU A 152 9.96 -1.69 -4.90
C LEU A 152 8.59 -2.32 -5.16
N LEU A 153 8.55 -3.35 -6.01
CA LEU A 153 7.32 -4.07 -6.35
C LEU A 153 7.44 -5.57 -6.04
N HIS A 154 6.38 -6.14 -5.47
CA HIS A 154 6.25 -7.56 -5.16
C HIS A 154 5.06 -8.16 -5.90
N PHE A 155 5.29 -9.19 -6.72
CA PHE A 155 4.26 -9.89 -7.47
C PHE A 155 4.30 -11.39 -7.21
N GLY A 156 3.14 -12.04 -7.29
CA GLY A 156 3.06 -13.51 -7.26
C GLY A 156 3.17 -14.11 -8.66
N GLU A 157 3.92 -15.19 -8.82
CA GLU A 157 4.05 -15.90 -10.10
C GLU A 157 2.70 -16.42 -10.62
N LEU A 158 1.84 -16.90 -9.72
CA LEU A 158 0.54 -17.47 -10.03
C LEU A 158 -0.62 -16.48 -9.82
N ASP A 159 -0.34 -15.18 -9.90
CA ASP A 159 -1.36 -14.13 -9.79
C ASP A 159 -2.24 -14.09 -11.05
N GLY A 160 -3.44 -14.65 -10.96
CA GLY A 160 -4.38 -14.69 -12.09
C GLY A 160 -4.93 -13.33 -12.52
N ALA A 161 -4.70 -12.26 -11.73
CA ALA A 161 -5.12 -10.90 -12.06
C ALA A 161 -3.99 -10.06 -12.66
N ILE A 162 -2.72 -10.49 -12.53
CA ILE A 162 -1.53 -9.77 -12.99
C ILE A 162 -0.64 -10.74 -13.78
N PRO A 163 -0.82 -10.84 -15.10
CA PRO A 163 0.03 -11.69 -15.95
C PRO A 163 1.51 -11.29 -15.84
N LEU A 164 2.41 -12.29 -15.88
CA LEU A 164 3.86 -12.05 -15.80
C LEU A 164 4.37 -11.15 -16.93
N GLU A 165 3.75 -11.22 -18.11
CA GLU A 165 4.08 -10.34 -19.24
C GLU A 165 3.92 -8.86 -18.88
N GLN A 166 2.90 -8.50 -18.07
CA GLN A 166 2.73 -7.12 -17.57
C GLN A 166 3.81 -6.74 -16.56
N VAL A 167 4.24 -7.69 -15.72
CA VAL A 167 5.35 -7.46 -14.77
C VAL A 167 6.67 -7.25 -15.51
N GLU A 168 6.91 -8.04 -16.56
CA GLU A 168 8.09 -7.88 -17.43
C GLU A 168 8.09 -6.53 -18.15
N GLU A 169 6.94 -6.07 -18.65
CA GLU A 169 6.79 -4.74 -19.28
C GLU A 169 7.10 -3.61 -18.29
N ILE A 170 6.57 -3.69 -17.06
CA ILE A 170 6.89 -2.72 -15.99
C ILE A 170 8.40 -2.69 -15.73
N SER A 171 9.03 -3.85 -15.53
CA SER A 171 10.48 -3.94 -15.28
C SER A 171 11.31 -3.42 -16.45
N LYS A 172 10.85 -3.62 -17.68
CA LYS A 172 11.54 -3.16 -18.88
C LYS A 172 11.44 -1.63 -19.05
N GLN A 173 10.27 -1.06 -18.78
CA GLN A 173 10.03 0.38 -18.94
C GLN A 173 10.68 1.18 -17.80
N HIS A 174 10.71 0.60 -16.59
CA HIS A 174 11.26 1.22 -15.38
C HIS A 174 12.41 0.38 -14.79
N PRO A 175 13.59 0.36 -15.41
CA PRO A 175 14.71 -0.48 -14.98
C PRO A 175 15.28 -0.09 -13.60
N ASP A 176 14.98 1.11 -13.10
CA ASP A 176 15.39 1.58 -11.77
C ASP A 176 14.41 1.14 -10.66
N VAL A 177 13.27 0.54 -11.01
CA VAL A 177 12.30 -0.04 -10.06
C VAL A 177 12.74 -1.44 -9.72
N GLU A 178 12.86 -1.72 -8.42
CA GLU A 178 13.17 -3.08 -7.95
C GLU A 178 11.90 -3.94 -8.01
N VAL A 179 11.95 -5.07 -8.75
CA VAL A 179 10.81 -5.96 -8.95
C VAL A 179 11.15 -7.38 -8.51
N HIS A 180 10.29 -7.96 -7.67
CA HIS A 180 10.39 -9.35 -7.24
C HIS A 180 9.13 -10.14 -7.58
N VAL A 181 9.33 -11.30 -8.24
CA VAL A 181 8.29 -12.30 -8.46
C VAL A 181 8.52 -13.48 -7.53
N TYR A 182 7.46 -13.93 -6.87
CA TYR A 182 7.51 -15.01 -5.88
C TYR A 182 6.90 -16.29 -6.45
N GLU A 183 7.74 -17.34 -6.57
CA GLU A 183 7.36 -18.64 -7.09
C GLU A 183 6.19 -19.24 -6.29
N GLY A 184 5.19 -19.77 -6.97
CA GLY A 184 4.01 -20.40 -6.39
C GLY A 184 3.03 -19.46 -5.68
N ALA A 185 3.36 -18.17 -5.54
CA ALA A 185 2.52 -17.20 -4.86
C ALA A 185 1.41 -16.67 -5.77
N GLN A 186 0.22 -16.46 -5.21
CA GLN A 186 -0.95 -15.90 -5.88
C GLN A 186 -1.21 -14.45 -5.48
N HIS A 187 -2.25 -13.82 -6.05
CA HIS A 187 -2.71 -12.51 -5.61
C HIS A 187 -3.05 -12.50 -4.12
N GLY A 188 -2.56 -11.50 -3.38
CA GLY A 188 -2.79 -11.39 -1.94
C GLY A 188 -1.94 -12.35 -1.10
N PHE A 189 -0.82 -12.84 -1.61
CA PHE A 189 0.04 -13.82 -0.95
C PHE A 189 0.58 -13.36 0.41
N SER A 190 0.62 -12.08 0.71
CA SER A 190 1.08 -11.55 2.01
C SER A 190 -0.03 -11.38 3.04
N CYS A 191 -1.30 -11.60 2.65
CA CYS A 191 -2.46 -11.46 3.55
C CYS A 191 -2.77 -12.79 4.23
N ASP A 192 -2.49 -12.88 5.53
CA ASP A 192 -2.70 -14.09 6.36
C ASP A 192 -4.18 -14.41 6.62
N ALA A 193 -5.09 -13.47 6.34
CA ALA A 193 -6.53 -13.68 6.39
C ALA A 193 -7.13 -14.31 5.11
N ARG A 194 -6.31 -14.56 4.06
CA ARG A 194 -6.75 -15.11 2.77
C ARG A 194 -6.27 -16.53 2.55
N GLY A 195 -7.05 -17.30 1.79
CA GLY A 195 -6.64 -18.64 1.34
C GLY A 195 -5.44 -18.67 0.39
N SER A 196 -5.09 -17.53 -0.21
CA SER A 196 -3.89 -17.36 -1.04
C SER A 196 -2.62 -17.02 -0.25
N PHE A 197 -2.68 -16.98 1.08
CA PHE A 197 -1.52 -16.69 1.91
C PHE A 197 -0.37 -17.66 1.64
N HIS A 198 0.81 -17.13 1.32
CA HIS A 198 2.02 -17.91 1.10
C HIS A 198 3.10 -17.50 2.12
N PRO A 199 3.22 -18.20 3.25
CA PRO A 199 4.01 -17.75 4.40
C PRO A 199 5.45 -17.42 4.08
N LEU A 200 6.10 -18.26 3.26
CA LEU A 200 7.51 -18.06 2.89
C LEU A 200 7.68 -16.79 2.05
N SER A 201 6.86 -16.63 0.99
CA SER A 201 6.91 -15.44 0.14
C SER A 201 6.55 -14.17 0.91
N ALA A 202 5.57 -14.22 1.80
CA ALA A 202 5.18 -13.10 2.66
C ALA A 202 6.33 -12.66 3.58
N ALA A 203 7.02 -13.62 4.21
CA ALA A 203 8.15 -13.33 5.09
C ALA A 203 9.35 -12.73 4.31
N ILE A 204 9.69 -13.29 3.14
CA ILE A 204 10.77 -12.77 2.30
C ILE A 204 10.42 -11.37 1.78
N ALA A 205 9.19 -11.15 1.31
CA ALA A 205 8.76 -9.85 0.81
C ALA A 205 8.78 -8.77 1.91
N LEU A 206 8.34 -9.11 3.12
CA LEU A 206 8.41 -8.19 4.26
C LEU A 206 9.88 -7.85 4.62
N GLY A 207 10.78 -8.85 4.65
CA GLY A 207 12.20 -8.62 4.90
C GLY A 207 12.80 -7.65 3.87
N ARG A 208 12.57 -7.89 2.58
CA ARG A 208 13.01 -6.99 1.49
C ARG A 208 12.41 -5.58 1.63
N THR A 209 11.14 -5.47 1.96
CA THR A 209 10.47 -4.18 2.19
C THR A 209 11.16 -3.37 3.30
N LEU A 210 11.45 -4.01 4.45
CA LEU A 210 12.12 -3.35 5.57
C LEU A 210 13.55 -2.92 5.22
N GLU A 211 14.32 -3.81 4.57
CA GLU A 211 15.67 -3.52 4.08
C GLU A 211 15.65 -2.35 3.07
N PHE A 212 14.69 -2.37 2.14
CA PHE A 212 14.52 -1.33 1.14
C PHE A 212 14.20 0.03 1.78
N PHE A 213 13.29 0.09 2.75
CA PHE A 213 12.99 1.33 3.46
C PHE A 213 14.22 1.87 4.19
N VAL A 214 14.95 1.02 4.92
CA VAL A 214 16.17 1.42 5.62
C VAL A 214 17.24 1.94 4.66
N ALA A 215 17.45 1.26 3.51
CA ALA A 215 18.43 1.66 2.49
C ALA A 215 18.09 3.03 1.87
N ASN A 216 16.80 3.37 1.80
CA ASN A 216 16.31 4.63 1.23
C ASN A 216 15.95 5.70 2.28
N GLY A 217 16.52 5.61 3.48
CA GLY A 217 16.45 6.65 4.50
C GLY A 217 15.20 6.60 5.40
N VAL A 218 14.26 5.67 5.16
CA VAL A 218 13.07 5.46 6.03
C VAL A 218 13.48 4.48 7.13
N LYS A 219 14.08 4.99 8.19
CA LYS A 219 14.64 4.20 9.31
C LYS A 219 13.78 4.42 10.56
N PRO A 220 13.36 3.32 11.24
CA PRO A 220 12.55 3.43 12.47
C PRO A 220 13.31 4.09 13.61
#